data_b38e74a7ae32d4a51be9175a268936d2
#
_entry.id   b38e74a7ae32d4a51be9175a268936d2
#
_cell.length_a   1.000
_cell.length_b   1.000
_cell.length_c   1.000
_cell.angle_alpha   90.00
_cell.angle_beta   90.00
_cell.angle_gamma   90.00
#
_symmetry.space_group_name_H-M   'P 1'
#
loop_
_entity.id
_entity.type
_entity.pdbx_description
1 polymer ?
#
loop_
_entity_poly.entity_id
_entity_poly.type
_entity_poly.pdbx_seq_one_letter_code
_entity_poly.pdbx_strand_id
1 'polypeptide(L)'
;MEKQVEQLTKWLQSKVKEAGADGALVGVSGGIDSAVVSFLIKRAFPEQSLGVLMPINKKVEDQSDALAVVEKAGLDYIGIELTKPYKETFSAVKDSLVEKGDWNDSKSQLGGANLQARLRMSTLYTVANNYNYLVIGTDNAAEDYTGYFTKYGDGGVDLVPLIHMRKEQVRQMGEALGIPDSVLHKQPSAELWEGQSDEEELGLSYDTIDAFLKGEQVDTEDEKKLKELHSKTEHKRQVPAGPDL
;
A
#
# COMPACT_ATOMS: atom_id res chain seq x y z
N MET A 1 -5.20 -0.74 -22.24
CA MET A 1 -5.55 -0.89 -20.81
C MET A 1 -6.35 -2.16 -20.54
N GLU A 2 -7.48 -2.44 -21.22
CA GLU A 2 -8.32 -3.63 -20.96
C GLU A 2 -7.54 -4.97 -21.05
N LYS A 3 -6.64 -5.11 -22.04
CA LYS A 3 -5.79 -6.31 -22.16
C LYS A 3 -4.87 -6.49 -20.95
N GLN A 4 -4.36 -5.40 -20.36
CA GLN A 4 -3.51 -5.47 -19.15
C GLN A 4 -4.35 -5.84 -17.93
N VAL A 5 -5.56 -5.29 -17.79
CA VAL A 5 -6.53 -5.70 -16.75
C VAL A 5 -6.80 -7.21 -16.83
N GLU A 6 -7.06 -7.72 -18.02
CA GLU A 6 -7.30 -9.16 -18.23
C GLU A 6 -6.06 -10.01 -17.87
N GLN A 7 -4.86 -9.55 -18.25
CA GLN A 7 -3.61 -10.24 -17.91
C GLN A 7 -3.37 -10.29 -16.41
N LEU A 8 -3.55 -9.16 -15.69
CA LEU A 8 -3.40 -9.12 -14.24
C LEU A 8 -4.47 -9.96 -13.53
N THR A 9 -5.71 -9.94 -14.02
CA THR A 9 -6.79 -10.79 -13.49
C THR A 9 -6.42 -12.28 -13.59
N LYS A 10 -5.97 -12.73 -14.76
CA LYS A 10 -5.53 -14.12 -14.96
C LYS A 10 -4.30 -14.48 -14.15
N TRP A 11 -3.36 -13.54 -14.00
CA TRP A 11 -2.18 -13.74 -13.18
C TRP A 11 -2.55 -13.92 -11.70
N LEU A 12 -3.44 -13.10 -11.16
CA LEU A 12 -3.94 -13.24 -9.79
C LEU A 12 -4.62 -14.61 -9.59
N GLN A 13 -5.49 -15.02 -10.51
CA GLN A 13 -6.14 -16.33 -10.48
C GLN A 13 -5.13 -17.49 -10.46
N SER A 14 -4.09 -17.39 -11.28
CA SER A 14 -3.02 -18.41 -11.31
C SER A 14 -2.26 -18.46 -9.98
N LYS A 15 -1.85 -17.31 -9.45
CA LYS A 15 -1.05 -17.23 -8.23
C LYS A 15 -1.81 -17.70 -6.98
N VAL A 16 -3.06 -17.31 -6.83
CA VAL A 16 -3.91 -17.77 -5.73
C VAL A 16 -4.10 -19.29 -5.80
N LYS A 17 -4.36 -19.83 -7.00
CA LYS A 17 -4.46 -21.27 -7.22
C LYS A 17 -3.15 -22.02 -6.93
N GLU A 18 -2.01 -21.48 -7.38
CA GLU A 18 -0.67 -22.06 -7.12
C GLU A 18 -0.37 -22.14 -5.62
N ALA A 19 -0.82 -21.15 -4.85
CA ALA A 19 -0.67 -21.11 -3.39
C ALA A 19 -1.65 -22.01 -2.64
N GLY A 20 -2.65 -22.60 -3.32
CA GLY A 20 -3.69 -23.39 -2.67
C GLY A 20 -4.64 -22.54 -1.80
N ALA A 21 -4.73 -21.25 -2.08
CA ALA A 21 -5.64 -20.34 -1.41
C ALA A 21 -7.02 -20.29 -2.12
N ASP A 22 -8.05 -19.90 -1.37
CA ASP A 22 -9.43 -19.87 -1.86
C ASP A 22 -9.82 -18.54 -2.51
N GLY A 23 -9.07 -17.47 -2.23
CA GLY A 23 -9.38 -16.14 -2.73
C GLY A 23 -8.33 -15.09 -2.37
N ALA A 24 -8.73 -13.82 -2.40
CA ALA A 24 -7.83 -12.69 -2.19
C ALA A 24 -8.48 -11.59 -1.36
N LEU A 25 -7.68 -10.87 -0.56
CA LEU A 25 -8.12 -9.66 0.13
C LEU A 25 -7.14 -8.51 -0.05
N VAL A 26 -7.63 -7.28 0.12
CA VAL A 26 -6.84 -6.06 0.04
C VAL A 26 -7.24 -5.06 1.12
N GLY A 27 -6.27 -4.32 1.66
CA GLY A 27 -6.54 -3.14 2.48
C GLY A 27 -6.99 -1.98 1.59
N VAL A 28 -8.20 -1.45 1.85
CA VAL A 28 -8.76 -0.35 1.05
C VAL A 28 -8.55 0.97 1.79
N SER A 29 -7.66 1.81 1.28
CA SER A 29 -7.31 3.11 1.88
C SER A 29 -8.12 4.28 1.31
N GLY A 30 -8.75 4.11 0.14
CA GLY A 30 -9.35 5.20 -0.63
C GLY A 30 -8.33 5.92 -1.54
N GLY A 31 -7.09 5.44 -1.64
CA GLY A 31 -6.12 5.84 -2.66
C GLY A 31 -6.28 5.02 -3.94
N ILE A 32 -5.77 5.56 -5.05
CA ILE A 32 -5.97 4.99 -6.38
C ILE A 32 -5.38 3.57 -6.53
N ASP A 33 -4.22 3.29 -5.93
CA ASP A 33 -3.57 1.98 -6.04
C ASP A 33 -4.42 0.89 -5.38
N SER A 34 -4.89 1.13 -4.14
CA SER A 34 -5.80 0.22 -3.45
C SER A 34 -7.14 0.07 -4.16
N ALA A 35 -7.62 1.13 -4.80
CA ALA A 35 -8.84 1.08 -5.61
C ALA A 35 -8.65 0.18 -6.84
N VAL A 36 -7.58 0.35 -7.61
CA VAL A 36 -7.28 -0.50 -8.77
C VAL A 36 -7.18 -1.97 -8.34
N VAL A 37 -6.47 -2.26 -7.26
CA VAL A 37 -6.34 -3.64 -6.74
C VAL A 37 -7.70 -4.19 -6.32
N SER A 38 -8.57 -3.40 -5.67
CA SER A 38 -9.93 -3.79 -5.29
C SER A 38 -10.76 -4.27 -6.49
N PHE A 39 -10.72 -3.51 -7.59
CA PHE A 39 -11.41 -3.90 -8.83
C PHE A 39 -10.79 -5.15 -9.48
N LEU A 40 -9.46 -5.27 -9.46
CA LEU A 40 -8.77 -6.44 -10.02
C LEU A 40 -9.11 -7.73 -9.26
N ILE A 41 -9.08 -7.72 -7.91
CA ILE A 41 -9.43 -8.91 -7.12
C ILE A 41 -10.90 -9.27 -7.24
N LYS A 42 -11.81 -8.29 -7.28
CA LYS A 42 -13.25 -8.55 -7.52
C LYS A 42 -13.47 -9.18 -8.88
N ARG A 43 -12.77 -8.73 -9.92
CA ARG A 43 -12.85 -9.31 -11.26
C ARG A 43 -12.24 -10.72 -11.32
N ALA A 44 -11.16 -10.96 -10.56
CA ALA A 44 -10.50 -12.26 -10.50
C ALA A 44 -11.29 -13.30 -9.69
N PHE A 45 -11.91 -12.87 -8.61
CA PHE A 45 -12.59 -13.71 -7.63
C PHE A 45 -13.94 -13.07 -7.23
N PRO A 46 -14.98 -13.18 -8.08
CA PRO A 46 -16.26 -12.50 -7.86
C PRO A 46 -16.90 -12.75 -6.49
N GLU A 47 -16.77 -13.97 -5.95
CA GLU A 47 -17.34 -14.38 -4.67
C GLU A 47 -16.29 -14.58 -3.55
N GLN A 48 -15.01 -14.69 -3.91
CA GLN A 48 -13.91 -14.96 -2.98
C GLN A 48 -12.91 -13.80 -2.93
N SER A 49 -13.42 -12.59 -2.85
CA SER A 49 -12.63 -11.37 -2.69
C SER A 49 -13.19 -10.49 -1.57
N LEU A 50 -12.29 -9.86 -0.78
CA LEU A 50 -12.66 -9.07 0.38
C LEU A 50 -11.85 -7.77 0.47
N GLY A 51 -12.53 -6.65 0.70
CA GLY A 51 -11.93 -5.39 1.09
C GLY A 51 -11.85 -5.27 2.62
N VAL A 52 -10.76 -4.76 3.15
CA VAL A 52 -10.62 -4.50 4.59
C VAL A 52 -10.32 -3.02 4.81
N LEU A 53 -11.23 -2.32 5.47
CA LEU A 53 -11.10 -0.92 5.85
C LEU A 53 -10.55 -0.84 7.28
N MET A 54 -9.40 -0.21 7.46
CA MET A 54 -8.67 -0.20 8.74
C MET A 54 -8.33 1.24 9.18
N PRO A 55 -9.35 2.04 9.56
CA PRO A 55 -9.12 3.40 10.01
C PRO A 55 -8.33 3.46 11.32
N ILE A 56 -7.44 4.48 11.41
CA ILE A 56 -6.74 4.86 12.64
C ILE A 56 -7.00 6.35 12.86
N ASN A 57 -7.44 6.73 14.05
CA ASN A 57 -7.90 8.07 14.42
C ASN A 57 -9.12 8.59 13.62
N LYS A 58 -9.80 7.71 12.90
CA LYS A 58 -11.05 7.96 12.17
C LYS A 58 -11.98 6.76 12.42
N LYS A 59 -13.27 6.91 12.12
CA LYS A 59 -14.22 5.79 12.06
C LYS A 59 -14.31 5.23 10.64
N VAL A 60 -14.90 4.06 10.49
CA VAL A 60 -15.12 3.44 9.17
C VAL A 60 -16.00 4.35 8.30
N GLU A 61 -17.04 4.93 8.89
CA GLU A 61 -17.99 5.81 8.19
C GLU A 61 -17.35 7.10 7.68
N ASP A 62 -16.22 7.52 8.27
CA ASP A 62 -15.48 8.71 7.88
C ASP A 62 -14.54 8.45 6.67
N GLN A 63 -14.47 7.21 6.18
CA GLN A 63 -13.65 6.81 5.03
C GLN A 63 -14.44 6.83 3.72
N SER A 64 -15.00 7.96 3.36
CA SER A 64 -15.88 8.11 2.19
C SER A 64 -15.30 7.60 0.88
N ASP A 65 -14.02 7.85 0.61
CA ASP A 65 -13.35 7.38 -0.62
C ASP A 65 -13.20 5.85 -0.64
N ALA A 66 -12.79 5.25 0.48
CA ALA A 66 -12.67 3.79 0.59
C ALA A 66 -14.04 3.10 0.44
N LEU A 67 -15.07 3.65 1.06
CA LEU A 67 -16.45 3.17 0.92
C LEU A 67 -16.94 3.29 -0.52
N ALA A 68 -16.71 4.44 -1.18
CA ALA A 68 -17.08 4.62 -2.57
C ALA A 68 -16.38 3.61 -3.50
N VAL A 69 -15.12 3.24 -3.20
CA VAL A 69 -14.38 2.22 -3.96
C VAL A 69 -15.04 0.84 -3.82
N VAL A 70 -15.30 0.36 -2.59
CA VAL A 70 -15.85 -0.98 -2.38
C VAL A 70 -17.28 -1.09 -2.92
N GLU A 71 -18.10 -0.06 -2.77
CA GLU A 71 -19.43 0.01 -3.33
C GLU A 71 -19.42 -0.01 -4.87
N LYS A 72 -18.56 0.82 -5.49
CA LYS A 72 -18.46 0.89 -6.95
C LYS A 72 -17.90 -0.39 -7.56
N ALA A 73 -16.95 -1.04 -6.89
CA ALA A 73 -16.40 -2.34 -7.30
C ALA A 73 -17.38 -3.50 -7.06
N GLY A 74 -18.43 -3.32 -6.25
CA GLY A 74 -19.28 -4.40 -5.75
C GLY A 74 -18.48 -5.40 -4.90
N LEU A 75 -17.45 -4.92 -4.18
CA LEU A 75 -16.57 -5.74 -3.36
C LEU A 75 -17.13 -5.85 -1.95
N ASP A 76 -17.31 -7.07 -1.45
CA ASP A 76 -17.63 -7.28 -0.05
C ASP A 76 -16.54 -6.73 0.85
N TYR A 77 -16.89 -6.15 1.98
CA TYR A 77 -15.90 -5.54 2.86
C TYR A 77 -16.23 -5.69 4.34
N ILE A 78 -15.19 -5.56 5.16
CA ILE A 78 -15.29 -5.43 6.61
C ILE A 78 -14.53 -4.20 7.08
N GLY A 79 -15.01 -3.58 8.16
CA GLY A 79 -14.36 -2.45 8.82
C GLY A 79 -13.78 -2.85 10.16
N ILE A 80 -12.49 -2.56 10.38
CA ILE A 80 -11.77 -2.86 11.63
C ILE A 80 -11.06 -1.60 12.10
N GLU A 81 -11.59 -0.95 13.16
CA GLU A 81 -10.97 0.24 13.73
C GLU A 81 -9.71 -0.11 14.54
N LEU A 82 -8.58 0.44 14.15
CA LEU A 82 -7.28 0.20 14.77
C LEU A 82 -6.80 1.33 15.67
N THR A 83 -7.63 2.32 15.95
CA THR A 83 -7.26 3.48 16.81
C THR A 83 -6.81 3.07 18.20
N LYS A 84 -7.57 2.18 18.85
CA LYS A 84 -7.24 1.71 20.21
C LYS A 84 -5.97 0.86 20.23
N PRO A 85 -5.83 -0.20 19.39
CA PRO A 85 -4.59 -0.97 19.32
C PRO A 85 -3.36 -0.12 19.03
N TYR A 86 -3.48 0.85 18.10
CA TYR A 86 -2.40 1.78 17.78
C TYR A 86 -1.99 2.60 19.00
N LYS A 87 -2.94 3.27 19.66
CA LYS A 87 -2.65 4.12 20.82
C LYS A 87 -2.04 3.35 21.98
N GLU A 88 -2.57 2.18 22.30
CA GLU A 88 -2.08 1.33 23.38
C GLU A 88 -0.64 0.85 23.12
N THR A 89 -0.37 0.37 21.89
CA THR A 89 0.97 -0.09 21.52
C THR A 89 1.98 1.05 21.48
N PHE A 90 1.62 2.18 20.85
CA PHE A 90 2.51 3.34 20.76
C PHE A 90 2.83 3.93 22.12
N SER A 91 1.82 4.06 23.01
CA SER A 91 2.01 4.55 24.38
C SER A 91 2.94 3.63 25.18
N ALA A 92 2.71 2.33 25.15
CA ALA A 92 3.53 1.37 25.89
C ALA A 92 5.03 1.44 25.47
N VAL A 93 5.29 1.57 24.15
CA VAL A 93 6.68 1.75 23.67
C VAL A 93 7.25 3.09 24.10
N LYS A 94 6.47 4.18 23.97
CA LYS A 94 6.90 5.52 24.36
C LYS A 94 7.25 5.56 25.86
N ASP A 95 6.35 5.09 26.71
CA ASP A 95 6.51 5.13 28.16
C ASP A 95 7.77 4.38 28.61
N SER A 96 8.00 3.17 28.03
CA SER A 96 9.20 2.38 28.33
C SER A 96 10.49 3.07 27.87
N LEU A 97 10.48 3.74 26.72
CA LEU A 97 11.65 4.48 26.24
C LEU A 97 11.89 5.78 27.00
N VAL A 98 10.83 6.45 27.45
CA VAL A 98 10.93 7.63 28.33
C VAL A 98 11.51 7.23 29.69
N GLU A 99 11.03 6.15 30.32
CA GLU A 99 11.54 5.64 31.55
C GLU A 99 13.04 5.30 31.46
N LYS A 100 13.46 4.75 30.31
CA LYS A 100 14.87 4.43 30.05
C LYS A 100 15.73 5.68 29.71
N GLY A 101 15.11 6.82 29.38
CA GLY A 101 15.80 8.03 28.92
C GLY A 101 16.22 8.02 27.44
N ASP A 102 15.70 7.09 26.63
CA ASP A 102 16.07 6.87 25.22
C ASP A 102 15.02 7.40 24.23
N TRP A 103 13.92 8.02 24.69
CA TRP A 103 12.90 8.54 23.82
C TRP A 103 13.41 9.68 22.93
N ASN A 104 13.12 9.60 21.63
CA ASN A 104 13.51 10.61 20.65
C ASN A 104 12.28 11.19 19.93
N ASP A 105 11.87 12.39 20.31
CA ASP A 105 10.69 13.06 19.74
C ASP A 105 10.79 13.28 18.23
N SER A 106 11.99 13.55 17.68
CA SER A 106 12.17 13.78 16.25
C SER A 106 11.91 12.56 15.38
N LYS A 107 11.92 11.35 15.98
CA LYS A 107 11.63 10.08 15.29
C LYS A 107 10.23 9.55 15.57
N SER A 108 9.47 10.20 16.44
CA SER A 108 8.18 9.69 16.93
C SER A 108 7.13 9.62 15.82
N GLN A 109 7.08 10.61 14.94
CA GLN A 109 6.13 10.65 13.81
C GLN A 109 6.36 9.49 12.85
N LEU A 110 7.59 9.28 12.39
CA LEU A 110 7.94 8.17 11.51
C LEU A 110 7.71 6.81 12.20
N GLY A 111 8.09 6.70 13.48
CA GLY A 111 7.83 5.49 14.26
C GLY A 111 6.35 5.16 14.38
N GLY A 112 5.52 6.17 14.61
CA GLY A 112 4.07 6.05 14.67
C GLY A 112 3.46 5.65 13.33
N ALA A 113 3.88 6.27 12.24
CA ALA A 113 3.45 5.94 10.88
C ALA A 113 3.77 4.48 10.51
N ASN A 114 5.00 4.05 10.75
CA ASN A 114 5.41 2.67 10.51
C ASN A 114 4.64 1.66 11.39
N LEU A 115 4.30 2.03 12.63
CA LEU A 115 3.45 1.19 13.48
C LEU A 115 2.05 1.05 12.91
N GLN A 116 1.45 2.14 12.38
CA GLN A 116 0.14 2.08 11.74
C GLN A 116 0.14 1.11 10.55
N ALA A 117 1.14 1.19 9.65
CA ALA A 117 1.26 0.28 8.50
C ALA A 117 1.42 -1.18 8.95
N ARG A 118 2.23 -1.45 9.98
CA ARG A 118 2.44 -2.80 10.52
C ARG A 118 1.21 -3.38 11.21
N LEU A 119 0.45 -2.57 11.92
CA LEU A 119 -0.83 -3.00 12.51
C LEU A 119 -1.85 -3.38 11.42
N ARG A 120 -1.92 -2.59 10.34
CA ARG A 120 -2.75 -2.93 9.19
C ARG A 120 -2.32 -4.25 8.56
N MET A 121 -1.04 -4.45 8.30
CA MET A 121 -0.51 -5.71 7.76
C MET A 121 -0.87 -6.91 8.64
N SER A 122 -0.62 -6.84 9.93
CA SER A 122 -0.94 -7.93 10.87
C SER A 122 -2.45 -8.23 10.90
N THR A 123 -3.28 -7.19 10.78
CA THR A 123 -4.74 -7.34 10.71
C THR A 123 -5.16 -8.02 9.41
N LEU A 124 -4.59 -7.62 8.26
CA LEU A 124 -4.87 -8.24 6.96
C LEU A 124 -4.54 -9.74 6.99
N TYR A 125 -3.37 -10.12 7.50
CA TYR A 125 -2.99 -11.54 7.60
C TYR A 125 -3.86 -12.33 8.58
N THR A 126 -4.32 -11.70 9.67
CA THR A 126 -5.28 -12.35 10.60
C THR A 126 -6.61 -12.65 9.90
N VAL A 127 -7.12 -11.71 9.11
CA VAL A 127 -8.33 -11.91 8.30
C VAL A 127 -8.07 -12.94 7.19
N ALA A 128 -6.95 -12.83 6.48
CA ALA A 128 -6.56 -13.74 5.41
C ALA A 128 -6.52 -15.20 5.87
N ASN A 129 -5.93 -15.46 7.03
CA ASN A 129 -5.86 -16.80 7.61
C ASN A 129 -7.25 -17.38 7.89
N ASN A 130 -8.22 -16.56 8.31
CA ASN A 130 -9.58 -17.03 8.57
C ASN A 130 -10.31 -17.46 7.29
N TYR A 131 -10.03 -16.81 6.17
CA TYR A 131 -10.68 -17.09 4.88
C TYR A 131 -9.86 -18.01 3.97
N ASN A 132 -8.63 -18.36 4.33
CA ASN A 132 -7.64 -18.97 3.43
C ASN A 132 -7.40 -18.12 2.17
N TYR A 133 -7.27 -16.80 2.33
CA TYR A 133 -7.04 -15.84 1.25
C TYR A 133 -5.59 -15.36 1.25
N LEU A 134 -5.10 -14.89 0.09
CA LEU A 134 -3.85 -14.17 -0.01
C LEU A 134 -4.06 -12.66 0.20
N VAL A 135 -3.07 -12.03 0.82
CA VAL A 135 -3.01 -10.57 0.99
C VAL A 135 -2.41 -9.95 -0.27
N ILE A 136 -3.18 -9.08 -0.94
CA ILE A 136 -2.73 -8.41 -2.16
C ILE A 136 -2.23 -7.02 -1.82
N GLY A 137 -0.97 -6.75 -2.17
CA GLY A 137 -0.32 -5.46 -2.02
C GLY A 137 -0.71 -4.48 -3.10
N THR A 138 -0.47 -3.22 -2.81
CA THR A 138 -0.89 -2.09 -3.65
C THR A 138 0.28 -1.27 -4.19
N ASP A 139 1.52 -1.59 -3.80
CA ASP A 139 2.72 -0.86 -4.21
C ASP A 139 2.88 -0.86 -5.73
N ASN A 140 3.21 0.29 -6.29
CA ASN A 140 3.50 0.50 -7.69
C ASN A 140 5.02 0.64 -7.95
N ALA A 141 5.42 0.77 -9.21
CA ALA A 141 6.83 0.83 -9.59
C ALA A 141 7.58 2.03 -9.00
N ALA A 142 6.92 3.16 -8.80
CA ALA A 142 7.55 4.35 -8.21
C ALA A 142 7.81 4.15 -6.72
N GLU A 143 6.84 3.59 -6.00
CA GLU A 143 6.95 3.27 -4.57
C GLU A 143 8.00 2.19 -4.33
N ASP A 144 8.01 1.12 -5.13
CA ASP A 144 9.04 0.07 -5.05
C ASP A 144 10.43 0.64 -5.31
N TYR A 145 10.62 1.42 -6.39
CA TYR A 145 11.93 1.95 -6.76
C TYR A 145 12.49 2.88 -5.69
N THR A 146 11.68 3.79 -5.17
CA THR A 146 12.08 4.75 -4.14
C THR A 146 12.14 4.14 -2.73
N GLY A 147 11.53 2.96 -2.54
CA GLY A 147 11.34 2.34 -1.23
C GLY A 147 10.35 3.12 -0.37
N TYR A 148 9.39 3.80 -0.98
CA TYR A 148 8.36 4.58 -0.29
C TYR A 148 7.23 3.66 0.20
N PHE A 149 7.61 2.74 1.06
CA PHE A 149 6.72 1.83 1.78
C PHE A 149 7.35 1.42 3.11
N THR A 150 6.57 0.91 4.02
CA THR A 150 7.05 0.37 5.30
C THR A 150 7.38 -1.11 5.16
N LYS A 151 8.66 -1.47 5.34
CA LYS A 151 9.09 -2.88 5.39
C LYS A 151 8.32 -3.63 6.49
N TYR A 152 7.67 -4.74 6.13
CA TYR A 152 6.77 -5.50 7.00
C TYR A 152 5.55 -4.69 7.48
N GLY A 153 5.17 -3.67 6.73
CA GLY A 153 3.92 -2.96 6.83
C GLY A 153 3.14 -3.16 5.54
N ASP A 154 2.90 -2.09 4.80
CA ASP A 154 2.28 -2.14 3.45
C ASP A 154 3.09 -2.96 2.43
N GLY A 155 4.43 -3.03 2.57
CA GLY A 155 5.27 -3.96 1.82
C GLY A 155 5.24 -5.43 2.30
N GLY A 156 4.47 -5.75 3.36
CA GLY A 156 4.31 -7.11 3.88
C GLY A 156 3.05 -7.77 3.31
N VAL A 157 3.16 -8.39 2.12
CA VAL A 157 2.04 -8.93 1.35
C VAL A 157 2.46 -10.18 0.58
N ASP A 158 1.50 -10.93 0.02
CA ASP A 158 1.78 -12.16 -0.73
C ASP A 158 1.98 -11.90 -2.23
N LEU A 159 1.19 -11.00 -2.82
CA LEU A 159 1.22 -10.67 -4.26
C LEU A 159 1.13 -9.16 -4.47
N VAL A 160 1.87 -8.63 -5.46
CA VAL A 160 1.89 -7.19 -5.79
C VAL A 160 1.61 -7.00 -7.29
N PRO A 161 0.35 -6.90 -7.71
CA PRO A 161 -0.01 -6.82 -9.14
C PRO A 161 0.48 -5.55 -9.84
N LEU A 162 0.70 -4.45 -9.10
CA LEU A 162 1.07 -3.14 -9.65
C LEU A 162 2.58 -2.87 -9.63
N ILE A 163 3.41 -3.79 -9.13
CA ILE A 163 4.84 -3.58 -8.86
C ILE A 163 5.65 -3.08 -10.06
N HIS A 164 5.22 -3.39 -11.28
CA HIS A 164 5.88 -2.95 -12.52
C HIS A 164 5.09 -1.86 -13.26
N MET A 165 4.05 -1.32 -12.64
CA MET A 165 3.23 -0.26 -13.23
C MET A 165 3.63 1.10 -12.69
N ARG A 166 3.94 2.04 -13.58
CA ARG A 166 4.16 3.44 -13.22
C ARG A 166 2.85 4.11 -12.77
N LYS A 167 2.95 5.18 -12.00
CA LYS A 167 1.77 5.90 -11.46
C LYS A 167 0.78 6.34 -12.54
N GLU A 168 1.32 6.82 -13.67
CA GLU A 168 0.51 7.14 -14.87
C GLU A 168 -0.31 5.94 -15.35
N GLN A 169 0.31 4.76 -15.42
CA GLN A 169 -0.38 3.54 -15.88
C GLN A 169 -1.44 3.08 -14.88
N VAL A 170 -1.20 3.26 -13.58
CA VAL A 170 -2.20 2.98 -12.54
C VAL A 170 -3.41 3.90 -12.70
N ARG A 171 -3.19 5.21 -12.94
CA ARG A 171 -4.29 6.16 -13.22
C ARG A 171 -5.09 5.75 -14.45
N GLN A 172 -4.42 5.44 -15.57
CA GLN A 172 -5.08 4.98 -16.81
C GLN A 172 -5.86 3.68 -16.59
N MET A 173 -5.35 2.78 -15.74
CA MET A 173 -6.08 1.55 -15.38
C MET A 173 -7.29 1.87 -14.52
N GLY A 174 -7.18 2.80 -13.58
CA GLY A 174 -8.29 3.28 -12.76
C GLY A 174 -9.43 3.86 -13.62
N GLU A 175 -9.11 4.68 -14.62
CA GLU A 175 -10.07 5.22 -15.59
C GLU A 175 -10.77 4.08 -16.36
N ALA A 176 -10.00 3.11 -16.86
CA ALA A 176 -10.52 1.97 -17.61
C ALA A 176 -11.42 1.04 -16.76
N LEU A 177 -11.15 0.95 -15.45
CA LEU A 177 -11.95 0.19 -14.49
C LEU A 177 -13.18 0.95 -13.99
N GLY A 178 -13.28 2.25 -14.23
CA GLY A 178 -14.37 3.11 -13.77
C GLY A 178 -14.33 3.41 -12.28
N ILE A 179 -13.13 3.58 -11.72
CA ILE A 179 -12.92 4.01 -10.33
C ILE A 179 -13.59 5.37 -10.10
N PRO A 180 -14.16 5.64 -8.90
CA PRO A 180 -14.79 6.93 -8.61
C PRO A 180 -13.87 8.13 -8.87
N ASP A 181 -14.41 9.21 -9.46
CA ASP A 181 -13.65 10.42 -9.81
C ASP A 181 -12.96 11.07 -8.59
N SER A 182 -13.59 11.00 -7.40
CA SER A 182 -13.01 11.50 -6.16
C SER A 182 -11.68 10.82 -5.80
N VAL A 183 -11.50 9.56 -6.22
CA VAL A 183 -10.28 8.78 -5.99
C VAL A 183 -9.29 8.93 -7.15
N LEU A 184 -9.76 8.99 -8.39
CA LEU A 184 -8.92 9.17 -9.60
C LEU A 184 -8.11 10.46 -9.57
N HIS A 185 -8.71 11.56 -9.08
CA HIS A 185 -8.10 12.89 -9.07
C HIS A 185 -7.53 13.30 -7.72
N LYS A 186 -7.56 12.39 -6.73
CA LYS A 186 -6.99 12.64 -5.41
C LYS A 186 -5.47 12.75 -5.47
N GLN A 187 -4.91 13.71 -4.75
CA GLN A 187 -3.46 13.83 -4.56
C GLN A 187 -2.92 12.57 -3.85
N PRO A 188 -1.80 11.99 -4.33
CA PRO A 188 -1.16 10.86 -3.67
C PRO A 188 -0.75 11.19 -2.24
N SER A 189 -1.19 10.36 -1.30
CA SER A 189 -0.83 10.47 0.11
C SER A 189 -1.04 9.12 0.82
N ALA A 190 -0.11 8.74 1.67
CA ALA A 190 -0.24 7.56 2.54
C ALA A 190 -1.26 7.79 3.69
N GLU A 191 -1.73 9.04 3.90
CA GLU A 191 -2.71 9.44 4.94
C GLU A 191 -2.36 8.97 6.37
N LEU A 192 -1.09 8.91 6.70
CA LEU A 192 -0.61 8.49 8.03
C LEU A 192 -0.65 9.64 9.05
N TRP A 193 -0.67 10.90 8.57
CA TRP A 193 -0.90 12.12 9.35
C TRP A 193 -1.56 13.20 8.49
N GLU A 194 -2.12 14.22 9.15
CA GLU A 194 -2.81 15.33 8.49
C GLU A 194 -1.84 16.16 7.63
N GLY A 195 -2.22 16.43 6.38
CA GLY A 195 -1.44 17.21 5.42
C GLY A 195 -0.25 16.48 4.81
N GLN A 196 -0.13 15.14 4.96
CA GLN A 196 0.90 14.35 4.30
C GLN A 196 0.76 14.41 2.78
N SER A 197 1.87 14.61 2.08
CA SER A 197 2.00 14.49 0.63
C SER A 197 3.23 13.64 0.31
N ASP A 198 3.03 12.59 -0.50
CA ASP A 198 4.12 11.68 -0.90
C ASP A 198 5.21 12.45 -1.66
N GLU A 199 4.82 13.35 -2.57
CA GLU A 199 5.75 14.15 -3.38
C GLU A 199 6.59 15.13 -2.53
N GLU A 200 6.00 15.72 -1.46
CA GLU A 200 6.74 16.57 -0.54
C GLU A 200 7.75 15.76 0.28
N GLU A 201 7.40 14.57 0.74
CA GLU A 201 8.32 13.70 1.50
C GLU A 201 9.44 13.15 0.62
N LEU A 202 9.11 12.71 -0.58
CA LEU A 202 10.09 12.26 -1.56
C LEU A 202 10.91 13.44 -2.08
N GLY A 203 10.31 14.66 -2.11
CA GLY A 203 10.86 15.84 -2.77
C GLY A 203 11.09 15.61 -4.28
N LEU A 204 10.21 14.82 -4.90
CA LEU A 204 10.17 14.43 -6.30
C LEU A 204 8.71 14.23 -6.69
N SER A 205 8.32 14.66 -7.89
CA SER A 205 6.99 14.37 -8.41
C SER A 205 6.90 12.95 -8.95
N TYR A 206 5.72 12.35 -8.93
CA TYR A 206 5.49 11.06 -9.58
C TYR A 206 5.77 11.12 -11.09
N ASP A 207 5.53 12.26 -11.73
CA ASP A 207 5.84 12.44 -13.15
C ASP A 207 7.35 12.35 -13.41
N THR A 208 8.19 12.94 -12.55
CA THR A 208 9.66 12.82 -12.60
C THR A 208 10.11 11.37 -12.38
N ILE A 209 9.52 10.69 -11.39
CA ILE A 209 9.85 9.28 -11.11
C ILE A 209 9.44 8.39 -12.30
N ASP A 210 8.25 8.59 -12.85
CA ASP A 210 7.74 7.84 -14.00
C ASP A 210 8.58 8.07 -15.25
N ALA A 211 9.03 9.31 -15.53
CA ALA A 211 9.94 9.64 -16.63
C ALA A 211 11.28 8.91 -16.49
N PHE A 212 11.86 8.94 -15.29
CA PHE A 212 13.09 8.20 -15.00
C PHE A 212 12.92 6.68 -15.19
N LEU A 213 11.82 6.09 -14.71
CA LEU A 213 11.54 4.66 -14.87
C LEU A 213 11.25 4.25 -16.33
N LYS A 214 10.85 5.19 -17.19
CA LYS A 214 10.76 5.00 -18.64
C LYS A 214 12.11 5.04 -19.34
N GLY A 215 13.18 5.49 -18.67
CA GLY A 215 14.49 5.77 -19.26
C GLY A 215 14.54 7.11 -20.00
N GLU A 216 13.60 8.02 -19.74
CA GLU A 216 13.61 9.39 -20.25
C GLU A 216 14.62 10.23 -19.45
N GLN A 217 15.07 11.32 -20.06
CA GLN A 217 16.00 12.24 -19.40
C GLN A 217 15.25 13.06 -18.34
N VAL A 218 15.75 13.04 -17.10
CA VAL A 218 15.31 13.88 -15.99
C VAL A 218 16.45 14.80 -15.55
N ASP A 219 16.16 15.74 -14.66
CA ASP A 219 17.19 16.61 -14.11
C ASP A 219 18.27 15.77 -13.38
N THR A 220 19.53 16.19 -13.48
CA THR A 220 20.67 15.46 -12.92
C THR A 220 20.59 15.32 -11.39
N GLU A 221 20.03 16.31 -10.70
CA GLU A 221 19.86 16.27 -9.25
C GLU A 221 18.76 15.28 -8.87
N ASP A 222 17.67 15.25 -9.62
CA ASP A 222 16.57 14.30 -9.43
C ASP A 222 17.02 12.86 -9.70
N GLU A 223 17.77 12.65 -10.78
CA GLU A 223 18.35 11.33 -11.10
C GLU A 223 19.26 10.84 -9.96
N LYS A 224 20.13 11.71 -9.45
CA LYS A 224 21.02 11.39 -8.32
C LYS A 224 20.20 11.04 -7.09
N LYS A 225 19.20 11.83 -6.76
CA LYS A 225 18.31 11.61 -5.61
C LYS A 225 17.55 10.28 -5.72
N LEU A 226 17.03 9.95 -6.91
CA LEU A 226 16.35 8.67 -7.17
C LEU A 226 17.28 7.48 -6.92
N LYS A 227 18.51 7.53 -7.45
CA LYS A 227 19.53 6.48 -7.25
C LYS A 227 19.93 6.34 -5.78
N GLU A 228 20.03 7.45 -5.05
CA GLU A 228 20.32 7.44 -3.60
C GLU A 228 19.18 6.83 -2.80
N LEU A 229 17.93 7.20 -3.08
CA LEU A 229 16.74 6.61 -2.45
C LEU A 229 16.69 5.10 -2.70
N HIS A 230 16.86 4.69 -3.95
CA HIS A 230 16.89 3.27 -4.32
C HIS A 230 17.93 2.50 -3.53
N SER A 231 19.17 2.98 -3.52
CA SER A 231 20.29 2.33 -2.81
C SER A 231 20.08 2.26 -1.29
N LYS A 232 19.64 3.36 -0.66
CA LYS A 232 19.37 3.42 0.78
C LYS A 232 18.26 2.49 1.22
N THR A 233 17.29 2.23 0.34
CA THR A 233 16.10 1.42 0.63
C THR A 233 16.19 -0.01 0.10
N GLU A 234 17.32 -0.42 -0.47
CA GLU A 234 17.52 -1.75 -1.07
C GLU A 234 17.16 -2.89 -0.08
N HIS A 235 17.53 -2.74 1.19
CA HIS A 235 17.19 -3.70 2.24
C HIS A 235 15.69 -3.95 2.42
N LYS A 236 14.81 -3.04 1.91
CA LYS A 236 13.36 -3.22 1.99
C LYS A 236 12.84 -4.22 0.95
N ARG A 237 13.52 -4.33 -0.21
CA ARG A 237 13.18 -5.19 -1.35
C ARG A 237 13.80 -6.57 -1.28
N GLN A 238 14.71 -6.77 -0.35
CA GLN A 238 15.40 -8.05 -0.20
C GLN A 238 14.89 -8.84 1.01
N VAL A 239 14.98 -10.16 0.90
CA VAL A 239 14.82 -11.03 2.06
C VAL A 239 15.88 -10.70 3.11
N PRO A 240 15.63 -10.99 4.41
CA PRO A 240 16.64 -10.77 5.45
C PRO A 240 17.95 -11.48 5.10
N ALA A 241 19.05 -10.72 5.09
CA ALA A 241 20.36 -11.27 4.79
C ALA A 241 20.84 -12.21 5.90
N GLY A 242 21.48 -13.32 5.51
CA GLY A 242 22.19 -14.21 6.42
C GLY A 242 23.70 -14.19 6.11
N PRO A 243 24.58 -14.61 7.05
CA PRO A 243 26.01 -14.73 6.76
C PRO A 243 26.28 -15.95 5.89
N ASP A 244 27.23 -15.80 4.97
CA ASP A 244 27.84 -16.95 4.26
C ASP A 244 28.74 -17.70 5.25
N LEU A 245 28.42 -18.95 5.57
CA LEU A 245 29.16 -19.81 6.50
C LEU A 245 29.91 -20.91 5.76
#